data_2cb2920644007443241468087124b414
#
_entry.id   2cb2920644007443241468087124b414
#
_cell.length_a   1.000
_cell.length_b   1.000
_cell.length_c   1.000
_cell.angle_alpha   90.00
_cell.angle_beta   90.00
_cell.angle_gamma   90.00
#
_symmetry.space_group_name_H-M   'P 1'
#
loop_
_entity.id
_entity.type
_entity.pdbx_description
1 polymer ?
#
loop_
_entity_poly.entity_id
_entity_poly.type
_entity_poly.pdbx_seq_one_letter_code
_entity_poly.pdbx_strand_id
1 'polypeptide(L)'
;MARKIDGMPRAPKLASFPAIRGALRFYQICSIITGTMLLLLLAEMILKYTPLHVELFAGGSGGLLWFAPVIAGPGCEWWSLFAPMTNDCEMTSAGDGFNISLFILVAHGWFYVVYLFACFRIWSLMRWPFPRFILLALGGVIPFLSFIMEARVAREVRGYLTEREDAELHSRAEHSSLTHAIPTENLR
;
A
#
# COMPACT_ATOMS: atom_id res chain seq x y z
N MET A 1 18.99 17.59 -17.89
CA MET A 1 17.75 17.31 -18.66
C MET A 1 16.71 16.75 -17.70
N ALA A 2 15.78 17.57 -17.18
CA ALA A 2 14.77 17.13 -16.21
C ALA A 2 13.84 16.10 -16.90
N ARG A 3 13.80 14.87 -16.37
CA ARG A 3 12.92 13.81 -16.86
C ARG A 3 11.48 14.25 -16.61
N LYS A 4 10.81 14.73 -17.67
CA LYS A 4 9.38 15.06 -17.64
C LYS A 4 8.63 13.78 -17.26
N ILE A 5 8.09 13.74 -16.04
CA ILE A 5 7.23 12.65 -15.63
C ILE A 5 5.92 12.85 -16.41
N ASP A 6 5.77 12.08 -17.48
CA ASP A 6 4.62 12.17 -18.38
C ASP A 6 3.33 11.95 -17.59
N GLY A 7 2.43 12.94 -17.66
CA GLY A 7 1.12 12.91 -17.07
C GLY A 7 0.87 13.80 -15.84
N MET A 8 1.82 14.61 -15.38
CA MET A 8 1.55 15.61 -14.34
C MET A 8 1.07 16.93 -14.94
N PRO A 9 -0.18 17.36 -14.72
CA PRO A 9 -0.68 18.63 -15.25
C PRO A 9 -0.02 19.85 -14.59
N ARG A 10 0.51 19.72 -13.37
CA ARG A 10 1.27 20.78 -12.65
C ARG A 10 2.21 20.13 -11.63
N ALA A 11 3.50 20.51 -11.65
CA ALA A 11 4.46 20.05 -10.66
C ALA A 11 4.08 20.51 -9.23
N PRO A 12 4.26 19.65 -8.19
CA PRO A 12 4.10 20.06 -6.80
C PRO A 12 4.98 21.25 -6.44
N LYS A 13 4.47 22.15 -5.58
CA LYS A 13 5.24 23.30 -5.08
C LYS A 13 6.29 22.84 -4.06
N LEU A 14 7.44 23.48 -4.01
CA LEU A 14 8.51 23.20 -3.02
C LEU A 14 8.02 23.25 -1.57
N ALA A 15 7.13 24.20 -1.25
CA ALA A 15 6.50 24.29 0.07
C ALA A 15 5.73 23.04 0.50
N SER A 16 5.35 22.15 -0.44
CA SER A 16 4.64 20.89 -0.14
C SER A 16 5.58 19.70 0.09
N PHE A 17 6.89 19.83 -0.07
CA PHE A 17 7.85 18.73 0.06
C PHE A 17 7.87 18.06 1.44
N PRO A 18 7.81 18.76 2.58
CA PRO A 18 7.70 18.10 3.89
C PRO A 18 6.42 17.25 4.00
N ALA A 19 5.30 17.76 3.47
CA ALA A 19 4.03 17.03 3.45
C ALA A 19 4.09 15.78 2.55
N ILE A 20 4.78 15.87 1.40
CA ILE A 20 4.99 14.73 0.48
C ILE A 20 5.86 13.66 1.16
N ARG A 21 6.96 14.04 1.83
CA ARG A 21 7.81 13.11 2.58
C ARG A 21 7.05 12.41 3.71
N GLY A 22 6.21 13.14 4.45
CA GLY A 22 5.34 12.58 5.48
C GLY A 22 4.30 11.62 4.91
N ALA A 23 3.65 12.00 3.81
CA ALA A 23 2.68 11.15 3.12
C ALA A 23 3.32 9.88 2.55
N LEU A 24 4.56 9.97 2.02
CA LEU A 24 5.30 8.82 1.52
C LEU A 24 5.61 7.82 2.64
N ARG A 25 6.12 8.29 3.79
CA ARG A 25 6.39 7.42 4.94
C ARG A 25 5.12 6.74 5.44
N PHE A 26 4.03 7.49 5.56
CA PHE A 26 2.74 6.96 5.96
C PHE A 26 2.25 5.89 4.97
N TYR A 27 2.32 6.18 3.67
CA TYR A 27 1.99 5.21 2.61
C TYR A 27 2.83 3.94 2.71
N GLN A 28 4.15 4.05 2.91
CA GLN A 28 5.05 2.90 3.03
C GLN A 28 4.68 2.00 4.21
N ILE A 29 4.44 2.60 5.39
CA ILE A 29 4.03 1.84 6.59
C ILE A 29 2.71 1.12 6.33
N CYS A 30 1.70 1.83 5.83
CA CYS A 30 0.40 1.24 5.51
C CYS A 30 0.51 0.14 4.46
N SER A 31 1.32 0.33 3.41
CA SER A 31 1.54 -0.65 2.35
C SER A 31 2.15 -1.95 2.87
N ILE A 32 3.16 -1.86 3.73
CA ILE A 32 3.80 -3.04 4.33
C ILE A 32 2.82 -3.79 5.24
N ILE A 33 2.10 -3.07 6.11
CA ILE A 33 1.13 -3.69 7.03
C ILE A 33 0.02 -4.37 6.23
N THR A 34 -0.60 -3.66 5.29
CA THR A 34 -1.72 -4.19 4.48
C THR A 34 -1.25 -5.35 3.60
N GLY A 35 -0.06 -5.25 2.99
CA GLY A 35 0.53 -6.33 2.20
C GLY A 35 0.82 -7.59 3.03
N THR A 36 1.33 -7.43 4.25
CA THR A 36 1.56 -8.55 5.17
C THR A 36 0.24 -9.18 5.61
N MET A 37 -0.77 -8.38 5.96
CA MET A 37 -2.10 -8.89 6.31
C MET A 37 -2.75 -9.63 5.13
N LEU A 38 -2.56 -9.14 3.90
CA LEU A 38 -3.04 -9.81 2.70
C LEU A 38 -2.38 -11.18 2.46
N LEU A 39 -1.07 -11.30 2.72
CA LEU A 39 -0.36 -12.58 2.63
C LEU A 39 -0.84 -13.56 3.70
N LEU A 40 -1.08 -13.10 4.92
CA LEU A 40 -1.68 -13.92 5.98
C LEU A 40 -3.08 -14.39 5.60
N LEU A 41 -3.90 -13.48 5.07
CA LEU A 41 -5.24 -13.82 4.57
C LEU A 41 -5.17 -14.86 3.45
N LEU A 42 -4.24 -14.71 2.51
CA LEU A 42 -4.03 -15.68 1.44
C LEU A 42 -3.63 -17.06 2.00
N ALA A 43 -2.74 -17.10 2.99
CA ALA A 43 -2.34 -18.34 3.65
C ALA A 43 -3.52 -19.01 4.33
N GLU A 44 -4.35 -18.25 5.08
CA GLU A 44 -5.58 -18.75 5.70
C GLU A 44 -6.58 -19.28 4.67
N MET A 45 -6.75 -18.59 3.56
CA MET A 45 -7.63 -19.05 2.48
C MET A 45 -7.13 -20.37 1.86
N ILE A 46 -5.82 -20.51 1.70
CA ILE A 46 -5.21 -21.78 1.25
C ILE A 46 -5.49 -22.88 2.26
N LEU A 47 -5.28 -22.67 3.54
CA LEU A 47 -5.52 -23.66 4.60
C LEU A 47 -7.00 -24.10 4.63
N LYS A 48 -7.91 -23.15 4.49
CA LYS A 48 -9.36 -23.40 4.57
C LYS A 48 -9.92 -24.12 3.35
N TYR A 49 -9.52 -23.71 2.13
CA TYR A 49 -10.12 -24.17 0.87
C TYR A 49 -9.33 -25.26 0.15
N THR A 50 -8.14 -25.64 0.64
CA THR A 50 -7.43 -26.81 0.16
C THR A 50 -7.90 -28.08 0.89
N PRO A 51 -7.45 -29.28 0.51
CA PRO A 51 -7.78 -30.51 1.21
C PRO A 51 -7.43 -30.58 2.71
N LEU A 52 -6.72 -29.56 3.21
CA LEU A 52 -6.40 -29.45 4.64
C LEU A 52 -7.64 -29.11 5.47
N HIS A 53 -8.55 -28.27 4.95
CA HIS A 53 -9.79 -27.84 5.60
C HIS A 53 -9.61 -27.47 7.08
N VAL A 54 -8.69 -26.54 7.35
CA VAL A 54 -8.41 -26.10 8.73
C VAL A 54 -8.47 -24.58 8.85
N GLU A 55 -8.87 -24.11 10.01
CA GLU A 55 -8.83 -22.70 10.44
C GLU A 55 -8.03 -22.56 11.73
N LEU A 56 -7.37 -21.40 11.89
CA LEU A 56 -6.55 -21.10 13.05
C LEU A 56 -7.39 -20.50 14.17
N PHE A 57 -7.30 -21.08 15.36
CA PHE A 57 -7.97 -20.64 16.58
C PHE A 57 -6.97 -20.34 17.70
N ALA A 58 -7.35 -19.43 18.60
CA ALA A 58 -6.68 -19.18 19.85
C ALA A 58 -7.60 -19.45 21.05
N GLY A 59 -7.10 -20.17 22.06
CA GLY A 59 -7.88 -20.55 23.22
C GLY A 59 -8.85 -21.70 22.92
N GLY A 60 -9.79 -21.95 23.83
CA GLY A 60 -10.73 -23.07 23.73
C GLY A 60 -10.11 -24.41 24.10
N SER A 61 -10.70 -25.50 23.60
CA SER A 61 -10.30 -26.87 23.93
C SER A 61 -8.94 -27.29 23.37
N GLY A 62 -8.48 -26.65 22.27
CA GLY A 62 -7.21 -26.97 21.60
C GLY A 62 -5.99 -26.25 22.15
N GLY A 63 -6.13 -25.34 23.13
CA GLY A 63 -5.01 -24.63 23.76
C GLY A 63 -4.75 -23.24 23.22
N LEU A 64 -3.51 -22.73 23.38
CA LEU A 64 -3.18 -21.34 23.07
C LEU A 64 -3.34 -21.01 21.58
N LEU A 65 -2.87 -21.88 20.70
CA LEU A 65 -2.95 -21.78 19.24
C LEU A 65 -3.13 -23.21 18.67
N TRP A 66 -4.15 -23.42 17.86
CA TRP A 66 -4.44 -24.70 17.26
C TRP A 66 -5.23 -24.59 15.97
N PHE A 67 -5.17 -25.62 15.13
CA PHE A 67 -5.91 -25.73 13.89
C PHE A 67 -7.17 -26.55 14.12
N ALA A 68 -8.34 -25.90 13.96
CA ALA A 68 -9.63 -26.56 14.01
C ALA A 68 -10.02 -27.08 12.62
N PRO A 69 -10.60 -28.26 12.50
CA PRO A 69 -11.12 -28.76 11.23
C PRO A 69 -12.32 -27.91 10.78
N VAL A 70 -12.39 -27.67 9.48
CA VAL A 70 -13.53 -27.04 8.82
C VAL A 70 -14.32 -28.15 8.10
N ILE A 71 -15.60 -28.25 8.41
CA ILE A 71 -16.52 -29.21 7.77
C ILE A 71 -17.01 -28.55 6.49
N ALA A 72 -16.59 -29.11 5.36
CA ALA A 72 -17.06 -28.69 4.05
C ALA A 72 -18.42 -29.32 3.74
N GLY A 73 -19.41 -28.50 3.45
CA GLY A 73 -20.73 -28.93 2.99
C GLY A 73 -20.70 -29.48 1.55
N PRO A 74 -21.83 -30.02 1.06
CA PRO A 74 -21.94 -30.46 -0.33
C PRO A 74 -21.73 -29.28 -1.29
N GLY A 75 -20.96 -29.48 -2.36
CA GLY A 75 -20.65 -28.45 -3.36
C GLY A 75 -19.35 -27.67 -3.11
N CYS A 76 -18.62 -27.94 -2.04
CA CYS A 76 -17.33 -27.33 -1.78
C CYS A 76 -16.22 -28.04 -2.56
N GLU A 77 -15.82 -27.44 -3.69
CA GLU A 77 -14.68 -27.87 -4.46
C GLU A 77 -13.57 -26.82 -4.41
N TRP A 78 -12.33 -27.15 -4.78
CA TRP A 78 -11.19 -26.25 -4.67
C TRP A 78 -11.35 -24.92 -5.45
N TRP A 79 -12.15 -24.89 -6.50
CA TRP A 79 -12.47 -23.66 -7.25
C TRP A 79 -13.59 -22.82 -6.64
N SER A 80 -14.29 -23.30 -5.61
CA SER A 80 -15.33 -22.52 -4.89
C SER A 80 -14.77 -21.20 -4.33
N LEU A 81 -13.46 -21.15 -4.08
CA LEU A 81 -12.75 -19.93 -3.72
C LEU A 81 -12.89 -18.80 -4.77
N PHE A 82 -12.92 -19.16 -6.06
CA PHE A 82 -12.99 -18.19 -7.16
C PHE A 82 -14.42 -17.88 -7.61
N ALA A 83 -15.39 -18.64 -7.18
CA ALA A 83 -16.81 -18.48 -7.55
C ALA A 83 -17.73 -18.56 -6.33
N PRO A 84 -17.54 -17.74 -5.29
CA PRO A 84 -18.29 -17.84 -4.04
C PRO A 84 -19.79 -17.56 -4.16
N MET A 85 -20.22 -16.92 -5.24
CA MET A 85 -21.63 -16.55 -5.47
C MET A 85 -22.43 -17.60 -6.26
N THR A 86 -21.77 -18.62 -6.81
CA THR A 86 -22.42 -19.61 -7.68
C THR A 86 -22.54 -21.00 -7.05
N ASN A 87 -21.88 -21.21 -5.92
CA ASN A 87 -21.83 -22.51 -5.26
C ASN A 87 -22.47 -22.45 -3.88
N ASP A 88 -23.32 -23.39 -3.55
CA ASP A 88 -23.90 -23.63 -2.22
C ASP A 88 -22.85 -24.22 -1.25
N CYS A 89 -21.59 -23.76 -1.36
CA CYS A 89 -20.52 -24.22 -0.49
C CYS A 89 -20.62 -23.54 0.87
N GLU A 90 -21.16 -24.22 1.84
CA GLU A 90 -21.18 -23.81 3.23
C GLU A 90 -20.05 -24.51 3.99
N MET A 91 -19.12 -23.73 4.52
CA MET A 91 -18.03 -24.22 5.35
C MET A 91 -18.28 -23.85 6.81
N THR A 92 -18.50 -24.87 7.63
CA THR A 92 -18.76 -24.71 9.05
C THR A 92 -17.49 -24.99 9.85
N SER A 93 -17.04 -24.02 10.63
CA SER A 93 -15.91 -24.20 11.55
C SER A 93 -16.32 -25.02 12.76
N ALA A 94 -15.52 -26.01 13.13
CA ALA A 94 -15.71 -26.83 14.32
C ALA A 94 -14.91 -26.35 15.54
N GLY A 95 -14.20 -25.21 15.42
CA GLY A 95 -13.38 -24.66 16.49
C GLY A 95 -14.18 -23.88 17.53
N ASP A 96 -13.77 -24.02 18.80
CA ASP A 96 -14.21 -23.23 19.93
C ASP A 96 -13.07 -22.26 20.34
N GLY A 97 -13.42 -21.03 20.66
CA GLY A 97 -12.44 -20.00 21.03
C GLY A 97 -12.41 -18.81 20.07
N PHE A 98 -11.31 -18.08 20.06
CA PHE A 98 -11.16 -16.90 19.21
C PHE A 98 -10.68 -17.30 17.80
N ASN A 99 -11.50 -17.07 16.80
CA ASN A 99 -11.16 -17.37 15.40
C ASN A 99 -10.16 -16.33 14.86
N ILE A 100 -8.88 -16.72 14.75
CA ILE A 100 -7.81 -15.87 14.23
C ILE A 100 -7.98 -15.63 12.73
N SER A 101 -8.43 -16.61 11.97
CA SER A 101 -8.67 -16.47 10.53
C SER A 101 -9.70 -15.39 10.25
N LEU A 102 -10.80 -15.35 11.00
CA LEU A 102 -11.79 -14.29 10.91
C LEU A 102 -11.21 -12.92 11.36
N PHE A 103 -10.41 -12.92 12.41
CA PHE A 103 -9.74 -11.70 12.86
C PHE A 103 -8.80 -11.13 11.80
N ILE A 104 -7.99 -11.96 11.14
CA ILE A 104 -7.10 -11.54 10.05
C ILE A 104 -7.92 -10.92 8.91
N LEU A 105 -9.05 -11.52 8.54
CA LEU A 105 -9.94 -11.00 7.50
C LEU A 105 -10.48 -9.59 7.86
N VAL A 106 -11.00 -9.43 9.06
CA VAL A 106 -11.55 -8.15 9.54
C VAL A 106 -10.46 -7.10 9.67
N ALA A 107 -9.31 -7.46 10.26
CA ALA A 107 -8.17 -6.57 10.43
C ALA A 107 -7.62 -6.11 9.07
N HIS A 108 -7.45 -7.03 8.09
CA HIS A 108 -7.06 -6.67 6.74
C HIS A 108 -8.01 -5.65 6.13
N GLY A 109 -9.31 -5.84 6.26
CA GLY A 109 -10.32 -4.90 5.75
C GLY A 109 -10.15 -3.49 6.31
N TRP A 110 -9.94 -3.36 7.62
CA TRP A 110 -9.69 -2.05 8.27
C TRP A 110 -8.36 -1.43 7.84
N PHE A 111 -7.28 -2.19 7.80
CA PHE A 111 -5.98 -1.70 7.33
C PHE A 111 -6.03 -1.31 5.85
N TYR A 112 -6.83 -2.00 5.03
CA TYR A 112 -7.04 -1.63 3.64
C TYR A 112 -7.72 -0.26 3.50
N VAL A 113 -8.70 0.07 4.33
CA VAL A 113 -9.32 1.40 4.34
C VAL A 113 -8.29 2.50 4.68
N VAL A 114 -7.46 2.27 5.69
CA VAL A 114 -6.36 3.21 6.05
C VAL A 114 -5.35 3.33 4.92
N TYR A 115 -5.01 2.22 4.27
CA TYR A 115 -4.13 2.20 3.11
C TYR A 115 -4.70 3.00 1.93
N LEU A 116 -6.00 2.86 1.62
CA LEU A 116 -6.65 3.66 0.58
C LEU A 116 -6.56 5.16 0.87
N PHE A 117 -6.73 5.56 2.13
CA PHE A 117 -6.54 6.94 2.55
C PHE A 117 -5.10 7.42 2.32
N ALA A 118 -4.10 6.58 2.63
CA ALA A 118 -2.69 6.87 2.38
C ALA A 118 -2.40 7.00 0.88
N CYS A 119 -2.96 6.12 0.04
CA CYS A 119 -2.88 6.18 -1.42
C CYS A 119 -3.50 7.47 -1.97
N PHE A 120 -4.68 7.84 -1.49
CA PHE A 120 -5.35 9.07 -1.88
C PHE A 120 -4.53 10.31 -1.52
N ARG A 121 -3.96 10.33 -0.32
CA ARG A 121 -3.13 11.44 0.15
C ARG A 121 -1.88 11.64 -0.70
N ILE A 122 -1.13 10.57 -0.98
CA ILE A 122 0.08 10.70 -1.82
C ILE A 122 -0.27 11.02 -3.27
N TRP A 123 -1.31 10.40 -3.82
CA TRP A 123 -1.81 10.68 -5.16
C TRP A 123 -2.20 12.15 -5.33
N SER A 124 -2.96 12.72 -4.38
CA SER A 124 -3.40 14.10 -4.40
C SER A 124 -2.23 15.08 -4.30
N LEU A 125 -1.24 14.81 -3.43
CA LEU A 125 -0.05 15.66 -3.27
C LEU A 125 0.85 15.65 -4.50
N MET A 126 1.03 14.48 -5.10
CA MET A 126 1.84 14.31 -6.31
C MET A 126 1.10 14.71 -7.59
N ARG A 127 -0.22 14.95 -7.52
CA ARG A 127 -1.08 15.33 -8.64
C ARG A 127 -0.98 14.35 -9.81
N TRP A 128 -0.91 13.06 -9.52
CA TRP A 128 -0.86 12.02 -10.54
C TRP A 128 -2.19 11.84 -11.26
N PRO A 129 -2.21 11.29 -12.48
CA PRO A 129 -3.45 10.95 -13.18
C PRO A 129 -4.21 9.84 -12.43
N PHE A 130 -5.52 9.83 -12.56
CA PHE A 130 -6.41 8.90 -11.86
C PHE A 130 -6.08 7.40 -12.03
N PRO A 131 -5.66 6.91 -13.22
CA PRO A 131 -5.25 5.51 -13.37
C PRO A 131 -4.13 5.08 -12.40
N ARG A 132 -3.23 5.98 -12.02
CA ARG A 132 -2.21 5.68 -11.01
C ARG A 132 -2.81 5.45 -9.61
N PHE A 133 -3.85 6.18 -9.24
CA PHE A 133 -4.56 5.93 -8.00
C PHE A 133 -5.18 4.53 -7.98
N ILE A 134 -5.82 4.11 -9.08
CA ILE A 134 -6.37 2.76 -9.21
C ILE A 134 -5.28 1.69 -9.06
N LEU A 135 -4.13 1.89 -9.71
CA LEU A 135 -3.01 0.96 -9.60
C LEU A 135 -2.47 0.85 -8.16
N LEU A 136 -2.38 1.98 -7.44
CA LEU A 136 -2.02 2.00 -6.02
C LEU A 136 -3.05 1.26 -5.17
N ALA A 137 -4.34 1.53 -5.39
CA ALA A 137 -5.42 0.86 -4.65
C ALA A 137 -5.41 -0.67 -4.85
N LEU A 138 -5.16 -1.14 -6.08
CA LEU A 138 -5.03 -2.58 -6.38
C LEU A 138 -3.85 -3.24 -5.65
N GLY A 139 -2.84 -2.48 -5.24
CA GLY A 139 -1.73 -2.98 -4.42
C GLY A 139 -2.19 -3.62 -3.11
N GLY A 140 -3.28 -3.15 -2.51
CA GLY A 140 -3.82 -3.73 -1.27
C GLY A 140 -4.75 -4.95 -1.48
N VAL A 141 -5.01 -5.36 -2.73
CA VAL A 141 -5.88 -6.50 -3.08
C VAL A 141 -5.10 -7.63 -3.74
N ILE A 142 -4.10 -7.30 -4.53
CA ILE A 142 -3.30 -8.29 -5.26
C ILE A 142 -2.05 -8.62 -4.44
N PRO A 143 -1.84 -9.91 -4.06
CA PRO A 143 -0.67 -10.34 -3.32
C PRO A 143 0.63 -9.92 -4.04
N PHE A 144 1.65 -9.54 -3.26
CA PHE A 144 2.95 -9.04 -3.72
C PHE A 144 2.94 -7.69 -4.46
N LEU A 145 1.82 -7.28 -5.09
CA LEU A 145 1.74 -6.01 -5.81
C LEU A 145 1.97 -4.81 -4.86
N SER A 146 1.51 -4.92 -3.61
CA SER A 146 1.73 -3.91 -2.55
C SER A 146 3.22 -3.59 -2.39
N PHE A 147 4.07 -4.60 -2.27
CA PHE A 147 5.51 -4.45 -2.08
C PHE A 147 6.21 -3.89 -3.33
N ILE A 148 5.79 -4.34 -4.52
CA ILE A 148 6.32 -3.84 -5.79
C ILE A 148 5.96 -2.37 -5.98
N MET A 149 4.71 -2.00 -5.70
CA MET A 149 4.23 -0.63 -5.83
C MET A 149 4.86 0.30 -4.80
N GLU A 150 5.03 -0.17 -3.55
CA GLU A 150 5.74 0.57 -2.52
C GLU A 150 7.16 0.93 -2.97
N ALA A 151 7.94 -0.07 -3.42
CA ALA A 151 9.31 0.13 -3.88
C ALA A 151 9.40 1.06 -5.12
N ARG A 152 8.44 0.97 -6.05
CA ARG A 152 8.38 1.85 -7.23
C ARG A 152 8.04 3.28 -6.86
N VAL A 153 6.96 3.47 -6.10
CA VAL A 153 6.48 4.79 -5.65
C VAL A 153 7.53 5.48 -4.80
N ALA A 154 8.14 4.75 -3.86
CA ALA A 154 9.19 5.30 -3.01
C ALA A 154 10.40 5.81 -3.81
N ARG A 155 10.85 5.04 -4.80
CA ARG A 155 11.95 5.46 -5.69
C ARG A 155 11.59 6.67 -6.55
N GLU A 156 10.40 6.65 -7.15
CA GLU A 156 9.92 7.74 -8.02
C GLU A 156 9.77 9.04 -7.24
N VAL A 157 9.10 9.00 -6.08
CA VAL A 157 8.87 10.20 -5.25
C VAL A 157 10.18 10.75 -4.69
N ARG A 158 11.07 9.89 -4.17
CA ARG A 158 12.38 10.33 -3.66
C ARG A 158 13.23 10.95 -4.77
N GLY A 159 13.32 10.29 -5.92
CA GLY A 159 14.06 10.81 -7.07
C GLY A 159 13.55 12.17 -7.54
N TYR A 160 12.22 12.33 -7.61
CA TYR A 160 11.60 13.61 -7.95
C TYR A 160 11.94 14.73 -6.94
N LEU A 161 11.87 14.42 -5.63
CA LEU A 161 12.19 15.40 -4.59
C LEU A 161 13.65 15.83 -4.64
N THR A 162 14.59 14.87 -4.80
CA THR A 162 16.03 15.16 -4.88
C THR A 162 16.35 16.01 -6.10
N GLU A 163 15.87 15.63 -7.29
CA GLU A 163 16.11 16.36 -8.53
C GLU A 163 15.61 17.82 -8.45
N ARG A 164 14.48 18.03 -7.82
CA ARG A 164 13.90 19.38 -7.65
C ARG A 164 14.64 20.22 -6.61
N GLU A 165 15.10 19.62 -5.52
CA GLU A 165 15.91 20.29 -4.50
C GLU A 165 17.27 20.69 -5.07
N ASP A 166 17.92 19.81 -5.82
CA ASP A 166 19.20 20.10 -6.47
C ASP A 166 19.06 21.23 -7.50
N ALA A 167 18.01 21.19 -8.32
CA ALA A 167 17.75 22.26 -9.31
C ALA A 167 17.53 23.63 -8.64
N GLU A 168 16.88 23.67 -7.47
CA GLU A 168 16.70 24.91 -6.71
C GLU A 168 18.00 25.40 -6.09
N LEU A 169 18.83 24.51 -5.54
CA LEU A 169 20.14 24.87 -5.01
C LEU A 169 21.04 25.47 -6.08
N HIS A 170 21.07 24.86 -7.28
CA HIS A 170 21.81 25.41 -8.41
C HIS A 170 21.31 26.78 -8.83
N SER A 171 20.00 26.98 -8.94
CA SER A 171 19.42 28.27 -9.31
C SER A 171 19.71 29.37 -8.29
N ARG A 172 19.69 29.05 -6.98
CA ARG A 172 20.06 30.00 -5.91
C ARG A 172 21.54 30.34 -5.94
N ALA A 173 22.42 29.36 -6.16
CA ALA A 173 23.86 29.59 -6.26
C ALA A 173 24.19 30.49 -7.45
N GLU A 174 23.57 30.26 -8.61
CA GLU A 174 23.74 31.08 -9.81
C GLU A 174 23.25 32.54 -9.57
N HIS A 175 22.08 32.68 -8.95
CA HIS A 175 21.56 34.03 -8.61
C HIS A 175 22.46 34.77 -7.63
N SER A 176 22.99 34.07 -6.62
CA SER A 176 23.94 34.66 -5.65
C SER A 176 25.23 35.12 -6.32
N SER A 177 25.78 34.33 -7.24
CA SER A 177 27.00 34.67 -7.98
C SER A 177 26.80 35.90 -8.88
N LEU A 178 25.64 36.03 -9.53
CA LEU A 178 25.27 37.15 -10.34
C LEU A 178 25.10 38.43 -9.49
N THR A 179 24.50 38.32 -8.30
CA THR A 179 24.32 39.47 -7.40
C THR A 179 25.66 39.99 -6.85
N HIS A 180 26.64 39.11 -6.63
CA HIS A 180 28.00 39.52 -6.23
C HIS A 180 28.85 40.08 -7.38
N ALA A 181 28.48 39.77 -8.63
CA ALA A 181 29.20 40.24 -9.82
C ALA A 181 28.76 41.62 -10.32
N ILE A 182 27.70 42.22 -9.75
CA ILE A 182 27.31 43.61 -10.09
C ILE A 182 28.23 44.59 -9.35
N PRO A 183 29.14 45.33 -10.03
CA PRO A 183 29.97 46.32 -9.38
C PRO A 183 29.10 47.46 -8.89
N THR A 184 29.31 47.89 -7.65
CA THR A 184 28.68 49.09 -7.03
C THR A 184 29.19 50.40 -7.65
N GLU A 185 29.50 50.43 -8.95
CA GLU A 185 30.20 51.56 -9.59
C GLU A 185 29.27 52.66 -10.13
N ASN A 186 27.98 52.69 -9.78
CA ASN A 186 27.08 53.75 -10.24
C ASN A 186 26.35 54.50 -9.11
N LEU A 187 27.05 54.78 -7.99
CA LEU A 187 26.56 55.74 -6.98
C LEU A 187 27.59 56.84 -6.76
N ARG A 188 27.85 57.65 -7.80
CA ARG A 188 28.43 59.00 -7.68
C ARG A 188 27.76 59.94 -8.64
#